data_d5a048c296c162fee3752901ce208791
#
_entry.id   d5a048c296c162fee3752901ce208791
#
_cell.length_a   1.000
_cell.length_b   1.000
_cell.length_c   1.000
_cell.angle_alpha   90.00
_cell.angle_beta   90.00
_cell.angle_gamma   90.00
#
_symmetry.space_group_name_H-M   'P 1'
#
loop_
_entity.id
_entity.type
_entity.pdbx_description
1 polymer ?
#
loop_
_entity_poly.entity_id
_entity_poly.type
_entity_poly.pdbx_seq_one_letter_code
_entity_poly.pdbx_strand_id
1 'polypeptide(L)'
;MADVKSTTTVKSAASTLPKEVFAVEVNNHDLVKRAYEAYLANGRANHAVTKTRGLVRGGGKKPWQQKGTGRARVGSSRNPIWRGGGIVFGPTGHENYTKSLSTAQKRQALRQALTLKVNKIIVAEFSAADGKVKNTLDLIAKHKLTRRTL
;
A
#
# COMPACT_ATOMS: atom_id res chain seq x y z
N MET A 1 -19.53 30.13 -42.03
CA MET A 1 -19.79 29.57 -40.70
C MET A 1 -20.14 28.12 -40.90
N ALA A 2 -19.20 27.24 -40.62
CA ALA A 2 -19.39 25.79 -40.79
C ALA A 2 -19.42 25.17 -39.37
N ASP A 3 -20.59 24.69 -39.00
CA ASP A 3 -20.82 23.96 -37.73
C ASP A 3 -20.08 22.63 -37.76
N VAL A 4 -18.95 22.55 -37.09
CA VAL A 4 -18.29 21.27 -36.80
C VAL A 4 -19.04 20.60 -35.63
N LYS A 5 -20.09 19.84 -35.98
CA LYS A 5 -20.70 18.86 -35.07
C LYS A 5 -19.70 17.75 -34.79
N SER A 6 -18.88 17.84 -33.78
CA SER A 6 -18.08 16.73 -33.28
C SER A 6 -18.99 15.71 -32.59
N THR A 7 -19.47 14.77 -33.35
CA THR A 7 -20.21 13.60 -32.84
C THR A 7 -19.19 12.67 -32.19
N THR A 8 -18.90 12.85 -30.89
CA THR A 8 -18.06 11.92 -30.15
C THR A 8 -18.88 10.67 -29.83
N THR A 9 -18.78 9.66 -30.69
CA THR A 9 -19.41 8.36 -30.48
C THR A 9 -18.69 7.67 -29.31
N VAL A 10 -19.36 7.59 -28.16
CA VAL A 10 -18.91 6.76 -27.04
C VAL A 10 -19.09 5.30 -27.44
N LYS A 11 -18.08 4.70 -28.07
CA LYS A 11 -18.05 3.25 -28.30
C LYS A 11 -17.87 2.57 -26.95
N SER A 12 -18.66 1.53 -26.66
CA SER A 12 -18.47 0.72 -25.44
C SER A 12 -17.02 0.20 -25.47
N ALA A 13 -16.27 0.44 -24.41
CA ALA A 13 -14.83 0.15 -24.36
C ALA A 13 -14.51 -1.33 -24.65
N ALA A 14 -15.45 -2.23 -24.40
CA ALA A 14 -15.29 -3.67 -24.63
C ALA A 14 -14.95 -4.07 -26.08
N SER A 15 -15.34 -3.29 -27.10
CA SER A 15 -15.06 -3.60 -28.50
C SER A 15 -13.71 -3.10 -29.02
N THR A 16 -13.09 -2.14 -28.32
CA THR A 16 -11.87 -1.45 -28.76
C THR A 16 -10.63 -1.94 -28.01
N LEU A 17 -10.80 -2.62 -26.86
CA LEU A 17 -9.69 -3.07 -26.03
C LEU A 17 -9.15 -4.44 -26.45
N PRO A 18 -7.82 -4.68 -26.35
CA PRO A 18 -7.21 -5.95 -26.73
C PRO A 18 -7.69 -7.09 -25.84
N LYS A 19 -8.27 -8.12 -26.44
CA LYS A 19 -8.85 -9.28 -25.74
C LYS A 19 -7.84 -10.04 -24.89
N GLU A 20 -6.58 -10.07 -25.26
CA GLU A 20 -5.49 -10.72 -24.51
C GLU A 20 -5.29 -10.15 -23.08
N VAL A 21 -5.69 -8.90 -22.89
CA VAL A 21 -5.53 -8.20 -21.60
C VAL A 21 -6.85 -8.08 -20.87
N PHE A 22 -7.95 -7.84 -21.57
CA PHE A 22 -9.24 -7.46 -20.98
C PHE A 22 -10.31 -8.55 -21.06
N ALA A 23 -10.00 -9.72 -21.65
CA ALA A 23 -10.92 -10.86 -21.73
C ALA A 23 -10.28 -12.14 -21.19
N VAL A 24 -9.55 -12.05 -20.09
CA VAL A 24 -8.92 -13.19 -19.44
C VAL A 24 -9.95 -13.90 -18.57
N GLU A 25 -9.99 -15.23 -18.65
CA GLU A 25 -10.88 -16.03 -17.80
C GLU A 25 -10.48 -15.92 -16.32
N VAL A 26 -11.46 -15.57 -15.49
CA VAL A 26 -11.28 -15.39 -14.05
C VAL A 26 -12.09 -16.42 -13.29
N ASN A 27 -11.53 -17.62 -13.10
CA ASN A 27 -12.19 -18.72 -12.37
C ASN A 27 -12.11 -18.51 -10.85
N ASN A 28 -11.04 -17.83 -10.37
CA ASN A 28 -10.81 -17.61 -8.95
C ASN A 28 -10.22 -16.21 -8.72
N HIS A 29 -10.66 -15.55 -7.65
CA HIS A 29 -10.17 -14.23 -7.25
C HIS A 29 -8.94 -14.27 -6.33
N ASP A 30 -8.44 -15.45 -5.94
CA ASP A 30 -7.35 -15.59 -4.99
C ASP A 30 -6.06 -14.92 -5.45
N LEU A 31 -5.74 -15.01 -6.74
CA LEU A 31 -4.54 -14.38 -7.29
C LEU A 31 -4.61 -12.86 -7.19
N VAL A 32 -5.75 -12.27 -7.51
CA VAL A 32 -5.99 -10.82 -7.41
C VAL A 32 -5.92 -10.38 -5.95
N LYS A 33 -6.54 -11.16 -5.04
CA LYS A 33 -6.49 -10.91 -3.60
C LYS A 33 -5.05 -10.94 -3.06
N ARG A 34 -4.28 -11.98 -3.39
CA ARG A 34 -2.86 -12.09 -2.99
C ARG A 34 -2.01 -10.94 -3.53
N ALA A 35 -2.24 -10.53 -4.77
CA ALA A 35 -1.54 -9.39 -5.37
C ALA A 35 -1.86 -8.08 -4.65
N TYR A 36 -3.13 -7.86 -4.29
CA TYR A 36 -3.56 -6.69 -3.54
C TYR A 36 -2.99 -6.68 -2.12
N GLU A 37 -3.03 -7.82 -1.42
CA GLU A 37 -2.42 -7.96 -0.09
C GLU A 37 -0.89 -7.71 -0.12
N ALA A 38 -0.20 -8.20 -1.16
CA ALA A 38 1.22 -7.95 -1.34
C ALA A 38 1.49 -6.45 -1.59
N TYR A 39 0.67 -5.80 -2.40
CA TYR A 39 0.77 -4.36 -2.65
C TYR A 39 0.61 -3.54 -1.35
N LEU A 40 -0.41 -3.84 -0.56
CA LEU A 40 -0.64 -3.18 0.73
C LEU A 40 0.49 -3.46 1.74
N ALA A 41 0.96 -4.71 1.80
CA ALA A 41 2.05 -5.10 2.69
C ALA A 41 3.37 -4.41 2.33
N ASN A 42 3.66 -4.26 1.03
CA ASN A 42 4.88 -3.62 0.54
C ASN A 42 4.89 -2.10 0.75
N GLY A 43 3.72 -1.47 0.85
CA GLY A 43 3.59 -0.06 1.23
C GLY A 43 3.61 0.18 2.73
N ARG A 44 3.61 -0.87 3.55
CA ARG A 44 3.58 -0.74 5.01
C ARG A 44 4.97 -0.48 5.55
N ALA A 45 5.15 0.65 6.24
CA ALA A 45 6.34 0.94 7.03
C ALA A 45 6.09 0.63 8.51
N ASN A 46 7.09 0.11 9.21
CA ASN A 46 7.05 -0.03 10.65
C ASN A 46 7.72 1.18 11.32
N HIS A 47 6.97 1.90 12.14
CA HIS A 47 7.47 3.03 12.92
C HIS A 47 7.47 2.75 14.42
N ALA A 48 6.97 1.59 14.83
CA ALA A 48 6.92 1.21 16.23
C ALA A 48 8.30 0.72 16.70
N VAL A 49 8.86 1.37 17.70
CA VAL A 49 10.16 1.02 18.29
C VAL A 49 10.05 1.03 19.79
N THR A 50 10.58 0.02 20.44
CA THR A 50 10.71 -0.03 21.90
C THR A 50 12.17 -0.05 22.31
N LYS A 51 12.47 0.54 23.46
CA LYS A 51 13.84 0.58 23.99
C LYS A 51 14.15 -0.70 24.75
N THR A 52 15.18 -1.42 24.33
CA THR A 52 15.77 -2.50 25.10
C THR A 52 16.50 -1.93 26.33
N ARG A 53 16.85 -2.80 27.29
CA ARG A 53 17.52 -2.38 28.53
C ARG A 53 18.84 -1.61 28.29
N GLY A 54 19.47 -1.82 27.15
CA GLY A 54 20.68 -1.10 26.74
C GLY A 54 20.39 0.35 26.33
N LEU A 55 19.23 0.58 25.67
CA LEU A 55 18.82 1.89 25.15
C LEU A 55 18.09 2.77 26.15
N VAL A 56 17.59 2.19 27.26
CA VAL A 56 16.94 2.96 28.33
C VAL A 56 17.99 3.79 29.07
N ARG A 57 17.71 5.07 29.31
CA ARG A 57 18.58 5.96 30.09
C ARG A 57 18.65 5.52 31.56
N GLY A 58 19.84 5.57 32.16
CA GLY A 58 20.05 5.30 33.59
C GLY A 58 20.75 3.97 33.85
N GLY A 59 20.70 3.47 35.11
CA GLY A 59 21.14 2.14 35.50
C GLY A 59 22.63 1.85 35.49
N GLY A 60 23.50 2.85 35.40
CA GLY A 60 24.96 2.68 35.46
C GLY A 60 25.46 2.24 36.85
N LYS A 61 24.77 2.65 37.91
CA LYS A 61 25.09 2.27 39.27
C LYS A 61 24.31 1.02 39.70
N LYS A 62 24.99 0.05 40.32
CA LYS A 62 24.36 -1.13 40.89
C LYS A 62 23.45 -0.70 42.10
N PRO A 63 22.16 -1.12 42.14
CA PRO A 63 21.22 -0.65 43.15
C PRO A 63 21.64 -0.96 44.61
N TRP A 64 22.24 -2.11 44.86
CA TRP A 64 22.78 -2.54 46.15
C TRP A 64 23.90 -3.55 45.98
N GLN A 65 24.64 -3.79 47.04
CA GLN A 65 25.74 -4.75 47.08
C GLN A 65 25.29 -6.20 46.80
N GLN A 66 26.20 -7.05 46.39
CA GLN A 66 25.91 -8.42 45.92
C GLN A 66 25.37 -9.36 46.98
N LYS A 67 25.79 -9.17 48.24
CA LYS A 67 25.42 -9.98 49.42
C LYS A 67 25.19 -9.09 50.64
N GLY A 68 24.57 -9.61 51.68
CA GLY A 68 24.40 -8.89 52.96
C GLY A 68 23.21 -7.95 53.09
N THR A 69 22.33 -7.86 52.03
CA THR A 69 21.15 -6.97 52.05
C THR A 69 19.82 -7.70 52.32
N GLY A 70 19.81 -9.03 52.36
CA GLY A 70 18.58 -9.83 52.46
C GLY A 70 17.66 -9.73 51.25
N ARG A 71 18.06 -9.00 50.19
CA ARG A 71 17.31 -8.81 48.95
C ARG A 71 17.83 -9.68 47.80
N ALA A 72 16.97 -9.93 46.81
CA ALA A 72 17.40 -10.60 45.57
C ALA A 72 18.52 -9.81 44.89
N ARG A 73 19.45 -10.54 44.26
CA ARG A 73 20.58 -9.93 43.53
C ARG A 73 20.09 -9.15 42.30
N VAL A 74 20.48 -7.89 42.14
CA VAL A 74 20.11 -7.03 41.06
C VAL A 74 21.34 -6.30 40.52
N GLY A 75 21.57 -6.38 39.20
CA GLY A 75 22.70 -5.72 38.55
C GLY A 75 22.39 -4.33 38.01
N SER A 76 21.15 -4.08 37.61
CA SER A 76 20.76 -2.80 37.02
C SER A 76 19.27 -2.52 37.26
N SER A 77 18.92 -1.27 37.45
CA SER A 77 17.53 -0.78 37.55
C SER A 77 16.81 -0.76 36.18
N ARG A 78 17.53 -0.98 35.08
CA ARG A 78 16.98 -1.07 33.73
C ARG A 78 16.46 -2.46 33.33
N ASN A 79 16.45 -3.41 34.27
CA ASN A 79 15.92 -4.75 34.06
C ASN A 79 14.44 -4.71 33.63
N PRO A 80 13.98 -5.61 32.76
CA PRO A 80 12.58 -5.66 32.33
C PRO A 80 11.57 -5.86 33.45
N ILE A 81 11.98 -6.50 34.52
CA ILE A 81 11.13 -6.72 35.73
C ILE A 81 10.89 -5.45 36.54
N TRP A 82 11.64 -4.39 36.28
CA TRP A 82 11.51 -3.13 36.99
C TRP A 82 10.63 -2.15 36.22
N ARG A 83 9.85 -1.36 36.94
CA ARG A 83 9.08 -0.26 36.34
C ARG A 83 10.04 0.74 35.70
N GLY A 84 9.81 1.05 34.43
CA GLY A 84 10.71 1.89 33.62
C GLY A 84 11.93 1.16 33.07
N GLY A 85 12.03 -0.17 33.25
CA GLY A 85 13.04 -1.00 32.61
C GLY A 85 12.82 -1.19 31.11
N GLY A 86 13.80 -1.79 30.42
CA GLY A 86 13.72 -2.06 28.99
C GLY A 86 12.78 -3.19 28.64
N ILE A 87 12.22 -3.15 27.44
CA ILE A 87 11.37 -4.20 26.88
C ILE A 87 12.26 -5.24 26.20
N VAL A 88 11.97 -6.54 26.37
CA VAL A 88 12.79 -7.63 25.84
C VAL A 88 12.40 -7.97 24.41
N PHE A 89 11.10 -8.20 24.13
CA PHE A 89 10.57 -8.66 22.86
C PHE A 89 9.62 -7.64 22.21
N GLY A 90 9.96 -6.38 22.30
CA GLY A 90 9.17 -5.34 21.64
C GLY A 90 9.54 -5.14 20.19
N PRO A 91 8.74 -4.35 19.43
CA PRO A 91 9.04 -4.02 18.05
C PRO A 91 10.36 -3.25 17.95
N THR A 92 11.14 -3.60 16.93
CA THR A 92 12.47 -3.03 16.69
C THR A 92 12.48 -1.89 15.68
N GLY A 93 11.38 -1.71 14.91
CA GLY A 93 11.27 -0.74 13.84
C GLY A 93 11.88 -1.21 12.49
N HIS A 94 12.42 -2.41 12.47
CA HIS A 94 13.07 -3.01 11.29
C HIS A 94 12.31 -4.22 10.73
N GLU A 95 11.09 -4.45 11.19
CA GLU A 95 10.27 -5.56 10.73
C GLU A 95 9.95 -5.41 9.24
N ASN A 96 10.23 -6.47 8.50
CA ASN A 96 10.00 -6.54 7.07
C ASN A 96 8.63 -7.17 6.78
N TYR A 97 7.70 -6.37 6.27
CA TYR A 97 6.36 -6.81 5.86
C TYR A 97 6.28 -7.18 4.38
N THR A 98 7.38 -7.11 3.64
CA THR A 98 7.39 -7.32 2.20
C THR A 98 6.94 -8.73 1.83
N LYS A 99 5.92 -8.80 0.96
CA LYS A 99 5.46 -10.05 0.34
C LYS A 99 5.94 -10.10 -1.10
N SER A 100 6.61 -11.20 -1.47
CA SER A 100 7.08 -11.42 -2.84
C SER A 100 6.04 -12.17 -3.67
N LEU A 101 5.87 -11.74 -4.92
CA LEU A 101 5.12 -12.45 -5.95
C LEU A 101 5.98 -12.50 -7.22
N SER A 102 5.89 -13.60 -7.95
CA SER A 102 6.58 -13.72 -9.24
C SER A 102 6.05 -12.71 -10.25
N THR A 103 6.88 -12.31 -11.21
CA THR A 103 6.49 -11.34 -12.25
C THR A 103 5.31 -11.84 -13.08
N ALA A 104 5.26 -13.15 -13.37
CA ALA A 104 4.15 -13.78 -14.09
C ALA A 104 2.83 -13.64 -13.32
N GLN A 105 2.85 -13.93 -12.00
CA GLN A 105 1.67 -13.78 -11.13
C GLN A 105 1.18 -12.33 -11.05
N LYS A 106 2.09 -11.35 -10.93
CA LYS A 106 1.73 -9.93 -10.92
C LYS A 106 1.05 -9.51 -12.23
N ARG A 107 1.62 -9.92 -13.39
CA ARG A 107 1.03 -9.64 -14.71
C ARG A 107 -0.35 -10.27 -14.87
N GLN A 108 -0.49 -11.53 -14.48
CA GLN A 108 -1.76 -12.23 -14.54
C GLN A 108 -2.82 -11.61 -13.63
N ALA A 109 -2.47 -11.26 -12.38
CA ALA A 109 -3.37 -10.58 -11.46
C ALA A 109 -3.85 -9.23 -12.02
N LEU A 110 -2.97 -8.47 -12.67
CA LEU A 110 -3.32 -7.20 -13.29
C LEU A 110 -4.31 -7.39 -14.45
N ARG A 111 -4.07 -8.38 -15.33
CA ARG A 111 -5.00 -8.72 -16.43
C ARG A 111 -6.37 -9.11 -15.89
N GLN A 112 -6.43 -9.97 -14.88
CA GLN A 112 -7.68 -10.35 -14.22
C GLN A 112 -8.41 -9.14 -13.61
N ALA A 113 -7.69 -8.25 -12.91
CA ALA A 113 -8.27 -7.05 -12.33
C ALA A 113 -8.85 -6.10 -13.39
N LEU A 114 -8.16 -5.94 -14.54
CA LEU A 114 -8.63 -5.15 -15.66
C LEU A 114 -9.87 -5.77 -16.31
N THR A 115 -9.90 -7.09 -16.49
CA THR A 115 -11.06 -7.81 -17.02
C THR A 115 -12.30 -7.61 -16.14
N LEU A 116 -12.14 -7.72 -14.80
CA LEU A 116 -13.24 -7.49 -13.87
C LEU A 116 -13.79 -6.06 -13.89
N LYS A 117 -12.98 -5.10 -14.33
CA LYS A 117 -13.37 -3.69 -14.41
C LYS A 117 -13.69 -3.19 -15.81
N VAL A 118 -13.67 -4.06 -16.83
CA VAL A 118 -13.86 -3.66 -18.24
C VAL A 118 -15.12 -2.82 -18.46
N ASN A 119 -16.22 -3.14 -17.78
CA ASN A 119 -17.49 -2.41 -17.90
C ASN A 119 -17.44 -0.98 -17.33
N LYS A 120 -16.39 -0.64 -16.57
CA LYS A 120 -16.20 0.69 -15.96
C LYS A 120 -15.12 1.50 -16.66
N ILE A 121 -14.50 0.94 -17.71
CA ILE A 121 -13.44 1.61 -18.46
C ILE A 121 -14.07 2.46 -19.58
N ILE A 122 -13.69 3.72 -19.62
CA ILE A 122 -14.07 4.67 -20.65
C ILE A 122 -12.81 4.99 -21.46
N VAL A 123 -12.84 4.75 -22.75
CA VAL A 123 -11.76 5.16 -23.66
C VAL A 123 -12.18 6.47 -24.32
N ALA A 124 -11.45 7.52 -24.05
CA ALA A 124 -11.70 8.84 -24.61
C ALA A 124 -10.40 9.42 -25.19
N GLU A 125 -10.51 10.06 -26.35
CA GLU A 125 -9.41 10.84 -26.89
C GLU A 125 -9.34 12.19 -26.18
N PHE A 126 -8.15 12.52 -25.71
CA PHE A 126 -7.89 13.78 -25.04
C PHE A 126 -6.86 14.59 -25.82
N SER A 127 -7.29 15.73 -26.34
CA SER A 127 -6.40 16.70 -26.97
C SER A 127 -6.09 17.83 -25.97
N ALA A 128 -4.85 17.89 -25.53
CA ALA A 128 -4.35 18.94 -24.62
C ALA A 128 -3.50 19.99 -25.36
N ALA A 129 -3.76 20.22 -26.63
CA ALA A 129 -2.93 21.10 -27.48
C ALA A 129 -2.66 22.49 -26.86
N ASP A 130 -3.62 23.02 -26.11
CA ASP A 130 -3.51 24.37 -25.51
C ASP A 130 -3.06 24.37 -24.03
N GLY A 131 -2.87 23.20 -23.41
CA GLY A 131 -2.52 23.11 -21.99
C GLY A 131 -3.55 23.71 -21.02
N LYS A 132 -4.76 24.02 -21.46
CA LYS A 132 -5.79 24.68 -20.66
C LYS A 132 -6.54 23.69 -19.77
N VAL A 133 -6.61 23.98 -18.48
CA VAL A 133 -7.36 23.19 -17.48
C VAL A 133 -8.84 23.04 -17.83
N LYS A 134 -9.43 24.01 -18.53
CA LYS A 134 -10.83 24.00 -18.96
C LYS A 134 -11.17 22.75 -19.76
N ASN A 135 -10.33 22.36 -20.72
CA ASN A 135 -10.54 21.17 -21.57
C ASN A 135 -10.59 19.87 -20.72
N THR A 136 -9.79 19.80 -19.67
CA THR A 136 -9.81 18.68 -18.74
C THR A 136 -11.08 18.65 -17.90
N LEU A 137 -11.53 19.81 -17.41
CA LEU A 137 -12.77 19.92 -16.64
C LEU A 137 -14.00 19.58 -17.48
N ASP A 138 -14.05 20.02 -18.74
CA ASP A 138 -15.12 19.68 -19.66
C ASP A 138 -15.18 18.17 -19.95
N LEU A 139 -14.03 17.50 -20.08
CA LEU A 139 -13.95 16.05 -20.23
C LEU A 139 -14.44 15.31 -18.96
N ILE A 140 -14.02 15.75 -17.80
CA ILE A 140 -14.47 15.20 -16.51
C ILE A 140 -15.98 15.30 -16.37
N ALA A 141 -16.55 16.46 -16.67
CA ALA A 141 -17.98 16.72 -16.62
C ALA A 141 -18.75 15.86 -17.64
N LYS A 142 -18.26 15.79 -18.88
CA LYS A 142 -18.86 15.01 -19.99
C LYS A 142 -18.97 13.52 -19.64
N HIS A 143 -17.94 12.94 -19.05
CA HIS A 143 -17.88 11.51 -18.71
C HIS A 143 -18.29 11.21 -17.28
N LYS A 144 -18.74 12.22 -16.52
CA LYS A 144 -19.13 12.10 -15.09
C LYS A 144 -18.07 11.37 -14.25
N LEU A 145 -16.81 11.71 -14.49
CA LEU A 145 -15.68 11.06 -13.81
C LEU A 145 -15.68 11.41 -12.33
N THR A 146 -15.39 10.44 -11.50
CA THR A 146 -15.30 10.61 -10.04
C THR A 146 -13.86 10.93 -9.62
N ARG A 147 -13.70 11.43 -8.38
CA ARG A 147 -12.39 11.78 -7.80
C ARG A 147 -11.37 10.61 -7.75
N ARG A 148 -11.81 9.36 -7.96
CA ARG A 148 -10.98 8.15 -7.96
C ARG A 148 -10.81 7.55 -9.36
N THR A 149 -11.01 8.34 -10.39
CA THR A 149 -10.73 7.93 -11.78
C THR A 149 -9.24 8.07 -12.04
N LEU A 150 -8.64 7.05 -12.64
CA LEU A 150 -7.23 7.03 -13.07
C LEU A 150 -7.11 7.61 -14.46
#